data_609c1ea1e24862059e9c15ff41029cbb
#
_entry.id   609c1ea1e24862059e9c15ff41029cbb
#
_cell.length_a   1.000
_cell.length_b   1.000
_cell.length_c   1.000
_cell.angle_alpha   90.00
_cell.angle_beta   90.00
_cell.angle_gamma   90.00
#
_symmetry.space_group_name_H-M   'P 1'
#
loop_
_entity.id
_entity.type
_entity.pdbx_description
1 polymer ?
#
loop_
_entity_poly.entity_id
_entity_poly.type
_entity_poly.pdbx_seq_one_letter_code
_entity_poly.pdbx_strand_id
1 'polypeptide(L)'
;MRKQYSDLSVLIVDDDEFQVDFVSDLLQELGVKNITTANGGKKGLIAFDLAKTKPDLLLCDIQMPDIDGFEFMNAMGERQFFGGVILMSGQGSRVLHSASLVAQLSRQNFLGNIEKPVSKSELEEKMKQILD
;
A
#
# COMPACT_ATOMS: atom_id res chain seq x y z
N MET A 1 -6.83 -11.51 -19.36
CA MET A 1 -6.18 -12.48 -18.46
C MET A 1 -6.61 -12.23 -17.03
N ARG A 2 -7.11 -13.24 -16.35
CA ARG A 2 -7.59 -13.08 -14.96
C ARG A 2 -6.42 -12.99 -13.99
N LYS A 3 -6.54 -12.06 -13.04
CA LYS A 3 -5.60 -11.95 -11.92
C LYS A 3 -6.19 -12.58 -10.68
N GLN A 4 -5.39 -13.41 -10.05
CA GLN A 4 -5.70 -14.03 -8.77
C GLN A 4 -4.67 -13.53 -7.75
N TYR A 5 -4.92 -13.79 -6.47
CA TYR A 5 -3.98 -13.39 -5.41
C TYR A 5 -2.55 -13.86 -5.69
N SER A 6 -2.39 -15.07 -6.22
CA SER A 6 -1.06 -15.63 -6.50
C SER A 6 -0.32 -14.91 -7.63
N ASP A 7 -1.03 -14.11 -8.43
CA ASP A 7 -0.43 -13.36 -9.53
C ASP A 7 0.01 -11.96 -9.10
N LEU A 8 -0.43 -11.51 -7.93
CA LEU A 8 -0.17 -10.16 -7.48
C LEU A 8 1.22 -9.99 -6.88
N SER A 9 1.82 -8.86 -7.17
CA SER A 9 3.04 -8.40 -6.53
C SER A 9 2.66 -7.23 -5.62
N VAL A 10 2.95 -7.35 -4.33
CA VAL A 10 2.53 -6.37 -3.32
C VAL A 10 3.74 -5.75 -2.64
N LEU A 11 3.74 -4.43 -2.52
CA LEU A 11 4.72 -3.70 -1.73
C LEU A 11 4.04 -3.17 -0.47
N ILE A 12 4.58 -3.52 0.69
CA ILE A 12 4.11 -3.03 1.99
C ILE A 12 5.13 -2.01 2.50
N VAL A 13 4.66 -0.81 2.81
CA VAL A 13 5.50 0.26 3.34
C VAL A 13 4.94 0.74 4.67
N ASP A 14 5.69 0.53 5.74
CA ASP A 14 5.30 0.92 7.10
C ASP A 14 6.58 0.95 7.93
N ASP A 15 6.74 1.94 8.80
CA ASP A 15 7.91 2.06 9.66
C ASP A 15 7.86 1.11 10.87
N ASP A 16 6.72 0.49 11.13
CA ASP A 16 6.53 -0.47 12.23
C ASP A 16 6.65 -1.90 11.69
N GLU A 17 7.77 -2.56 12.02
CA GLU A 17 8.04 -3.94 11.57
C GLU A 17 6.95 -4.92 11.97
N PHE A 18 6.36 -4.74 13.14
CA PHE A 18 5.30 -5.60 13.63
C PHE A 18 4.08 -5.53 12.68
N GLN A 19 3.73 -4.31 12.25
CA GLN A 19 2.62 -4.10 11.31
C GLN A 19 2.94 -4.71 9.93
N VAL A 20 4.18 -4.54 9.48
CA VAL A 20 4.63 -5.12 8.21
C VAL A 20 4.45 -6.64 8.24
N ASP A 21 4.93 -7.29 9.29
CA ASP A 21 4.85 -8.75 9.43
C ASP A 21 3.39 -9.20 9.52
N PHE A 22 2.57 -8.49 10.29
CA PHE A 22 1.17 -8.81 10.47
C PHE A 22 0.41 -8.77 9.14
N VAL A 23 0.60 -7.69 8.39
CA VAL A 23 -0.08 -7.52 7.08
C VAL A 23 0.45 -8.53 6.07
N SER A 24 1.75 -8.80 6.08
CA SER A 24 2.35 -9.82 5.22
C SER A 24 1.71 -11.19 5.45
N ASP A 25 1.51 -11.56 6.72
CA ASP A 25 0.87 -12.83 7.08
C ASP A 25 -0.56 -12.90 6.55
N LEU A 26 -1.32 -11.81 6.67
CA LEU A 26 -2.68 -11.76 6.15
C LEU A 26 -2.71 -11.93 4.63
N LEU A 27 -1.80 -11.28 3.93
CA LEU A 27 -1.70 -11.41 2.47
C LEU A 27 -1.35 -12.84 2.05
N GLN A 28 -0.45 -13.49 2.80
CA GLN A 28 -0.10 -14.89 2.54
C GLN A 28 -1.30 -15.81 2.73
N GLU A 29 -2.10 -15.56 3.76
CA GLU A 29 -3.34 -16.31 3.99
C GLU A 29 -4.32 -16.16 2.85
N LEU A 30 -4.35 -15.00 2.19
CA LEU A 30 -5.20 -14.76 1.03
C LEU A 30 -4.66 -15.42 -0.25
N GLY A 31 -3.39 -15.81 -0.25
CA GLY A 31 -2.77 -16.48 -1.40
C GLY A 31 -1.75 -15.63 -2.16
N VAL A 32 -1.41 -14.45 -1.66
CA VAL A 32 -0.38 -13.61 -2.29
C VAL A 32 0.99 -14.23 -2.06
N LYS A 33 1.77 -14.38 -3.13
CA LYS A 33 3.08 -15.02 -3.08
C LYS A 33 4.24 -14.03 -3.18
N ASN A 34 4.05 -12.94 -3.90
CA ASN A 34 5.11 -11.96 -4.12
C ASN A 34 4.89 -10.74 -3.25
N ILE A 35 5.56 -10.71 -2.11
CA ILE A 35 5.44 -9.63 -1.14
C ILE A 35 6.81 -9.02 -0.90
N THR A 36 6.93 -7.72 -1.11
CA THR A 36 8.11 -6.94 -0.80
C THR A 36 7.74 -6.01 0.35
N THR A 37 8.63 -5.88 1.32
CA THR A 37 8.39 -5.03 2.49
C THR A 37 9.46 -3.96 2.62
N ALA A 38 9.08 -2.81 3.16
CA ALA A 38 10.01 -1.72 3.43
C ALA A 38 9.62 -1.01 4.72
N ASN A 39 10.62 -0.76 5.57
CA ASN A 39 10.43 -0.15 6.88
C ASN A 39 10.60 1.37 6.77
N GLY A 40 9.64 2.03 6.15
CA GLY A 40 9.62 3.48 5.98
C GLY A 40 9.48 3.89 4.53
N GLY A 41 9.08 5.14 4.32
CA GLY A 41 8.77 5.64 2.99
C GLY A 41 9.97 5.73 2.07
N LYS A 42 11.11 6.21 2.58
CA LYS A 42 12.32 6.30 1.75
C LYS A 42 12.79 4.92 1.29
N LYS A 43 12.75 3.95 2.19
CA LYS A 43 13.08 2.56 1.85
C LYS A 43 12.06 1.97 0.89
N GLY A 44 10.81 2.39 1.01
CA GLY A 44 9.75 2.00 0.07
C GLY A 44 10.03 2.46 -1.34
N LEU A 45 10.49 3.70 -1.51
CA LEU A 45 10.86 4.22 -2.83
C LEU A 45 12.04 3.46 -3.42
N ILE A 46 13.04 3.15 -2.59
CA ILE A 46 14.20 2.36 -3.02
C ILE A 46 13.75 0.98 -3.46
N ALA A 47 12.91 0.33 -2.66
CA ALA A 47 12.41 -1.00 -2.98
C ALA A 47 11.62 -1.01 -4.29
N PHE A 48 10.82 0.02 -4.51
CA PHE A 48 10.08 0.18 -5.76
C PHE A 48 11.05 0.32 -6.95
N ASP A 49 12.05 1.18 -6.81
CA ASP A 49 13.01 1.43 -7.89
C ASP A 49 13.82 0.18 -8.24
N LEU A 50 14.16 -0.64 -7.24
CA LEU A 50 14.94 -1.86 -7.44
C LEU A 50 14.10 -3.04 -7.92
N ALA A 51 12.79 -2.96 -7.80
CA ALA A 51 11.93 -4.08 -8.18
C ALA A 51 11.97 -4.33 -9.68
N LYS A 52 12.26 -5.56 -10.08
CA LYS A 52 12.24 -5.97 -11.49
C LYS A 52 10.81 -6.01 -12.02
N THR A 53 9.92 -6.56 -11.22
CA THR A 53 8.48 -6.54 -11.51
C THR A 53 7.87 -5.50 -10.58
N LYS A 54 7.27 -4.46 -11.15
CA LYS A 54 6.66 -3.41 -10.36
C LYS A 54 5.41 -3.94 -9.66
N PRO A 55 5.12 -3.47 -8.44
CA PRO A 55 3.97 -3.99 -7.71
C PRO A 55 2.65 -3.66 -8.37
N ASP A 56 1.69 -4.56 -8.20
CA ASP A 56 0.29 -4.35 -8.60
C ASP A 56 -0.46 -3.60 -7.51
N LEU A 57 0.02 -3.68 -6.28
CA LEU A 57 -0.63 -3.11 -5.11
C LEU A 57 0.41 -2.54 -4.16
N LEU A 58 0.12 -1.34 -3.67
CA LEU A 58 0.86 -0.69 -2.60
C LEU A 58 -0.02 -0.64 -1.36
N LEU A 59 0.49 -1.16 -0.25
CA LEU A 59 -0.10 -1.00 1.08
C LEU A 59 0.81 -0.07 1.86
N CYS A 60 0.35 1.12 2.15
CA CYS A 60 1.20 2.17 2.71
C CYS A 60 0.63 2.76 3.99
N ASP A 61 1.44 2.76 5.05
CA ASP A 61 1.16 3.56 6.22
C ASP A 61 1.40 5.03 5.86
N ILE A 62 0.51 5.88 6.29
CA ILE A 62 0.60 7.30 5.97
C ILE A 62 1.27 8.12 7.05
N GLN A 63 1.48 7.56 8.22
CA GLN A 63 2.14 8.23 9.34
C GLN A 63 3.54 7.66 9.52
N MET A 64 4.45 8.11 8.67
CA MET A 64 5.85 7.70 8.73
C MET A 64 6.72 8.90 9.07
N PRO A 65 7.72 8.73 9.96
CA PRO A 65 8.54 9.87 10.41
C PRO A 65 9.51 10.40 9.36
N ASP A 66 9.89 9.59 8.37
CA ASP A 66 10.91 9.96 7.38
C ASP A 66 10.36 10.70 6.17
N ILE A 67 9.10 10.52 5.85
CA ILE A 67 8.45 11.18 4.70
C ILE A 67 6.95 11.19 4.95
N ASP A 68 6.29 12.31 4.64
CA ASP A 68 4.83 12.34 4.82
C ASP A 68 4.09 11.64 3.68
N GLY A 69 2.82 11.31 3.96
CA GLY A 69 2.01 10.53 3.01
C GLY A 69 1.85 11.20 1.65
N PHE A 70 1.68 12.52 1.62
CA PHE A 70 1.57 13.24 0.36
C PHE A 70 2.88 13.15 -0.44
N GLU A 71 4.00 13.42 0.20
CA GLU A 71 5.32 13.38 -0.45
C GLU A 71 5.61 11.98 -1.01
N PHE A 72 5.28 10.95 -0.21
CA PHE A 72 5.48 9.58 -0.66
C PHE A 72 4.62 9.24 -1.88
N MET A 73 3.33 9.57 -1.81
CA MET A 73 2.41 9.27 -2.92
C MET A 73 2.74 10.10 -4.16
N ASN A 74 3.18 11.35 -3.97
CA ASN A 74 3.64 12.18 -5.09
C ASN A 74 4.86 11.56 -5.76
N ALA A 75 5.82 11.05 -4.97
CA ALA A 75 7.01 10.38 -5.48
C ALA A 75 6.66 9.11 -6.24
N MET A 76 5.67 8.36 -5.77
CA MET A 76 5.18 7.17 -6.47
C MET A 76 4.52 7.56 -7.80
N GLY A 77 3.77 8.65 -7.82
CA GLY A 77 3.17 9.17 -9.05
C GLY A 77 4.21 9.60 -10.08
N GLU A 78 5.28 10.22 -9.62
CA GLU A 78 6.40 10.61 -10.50
C GLU A 78 7.08 9.39 -11.12
N ARG A 79 7.04 8.26 -10.43
CA ARG A 79 7.55 6.99 -10.93
C ARG A 79 6.55 6.25 -11.81
N GLN A 80 5.43 6.91 -12.14
CA GLN A 80 4.37 6.36 -12.99
C GLN A 80 3.76 5.07 -12.41
N PHE A 81 3.60 5.05 -11.10
CA PHE A 81 2.93 3.93 -10.45
C PHE A 81 1.42 4.09 -10.58
N PHE A 82 0.79 3.15 -11.29
CA PHE A 82 -0.65 3.13 -11.53
C PHE A 82 -1.34 1.90 -10.95
N GLY A 83 -0.65 1.13 -10.14
CA GLY A 83 -1.25 0.01 -9.42
C GLY A 83 -2.18 0.48 -8.32
N GLY A 84 -2.86 -0.47 -7.68
CA GLY A 84 -3.78 -0.16 -6.59
C GLY A 84 -3.06 0.40 -5.37
N VAL A 85 -3.72 1.31 -4.67
CA VAL A 85 -3.19 1.91 -3.44
C VAL A 85 -4.20 1.70 -2.31
N ILE A 86 -3.74 1.06 -1.25
CA ILE A 86 -4.50 0.97 0.00
C ILE A 86 -3.67 1.67 1.07
N LEU A 87 -4.27 2.66 1.72
CA LEU A 87 -3.63 3.32 2.86
C LEU A 87 -3.99 2.61 4.15
N MET A 88 -3.07 2.63 5.09
CA MET A 88 -3.28 2.11 6.44
C MET A 88 -3.07 3.25 7.42
N SER A 89 -3.97 3.39 8.39
CA SER A 89 -3.91 4.49 9.35
C SER A 89 -4.24 4.02 10.76
N GLY A 90 -3.67 4.71 11.75
CA GLY A 90 -4.02 4.47 13.16
C GLY A 90 -5.45 4.92 13.44
N GLN A 91 -6.02 4.42 14.53
CA GLN A 91 -7.37 4.79 14.96
C GLN A 91 -7.47 6.30 15.20
N GLY A 92 -8.54 6.87 14.70
CA GLY A 92 -8.79 8.30 14.84
C GLY A 92 -7.93 9.19 13.94
N SER A 93 -7.16 8.61 13.05
CA SER A 93 -6.33 9.37 12.13
C SER A 93 -7.20 10.16 11.15
N ARG A 94 -6.78 11.40 10.87
CA ARG A 94 -7.48 12.31 9.97
C ARG A 94 -6.81 12.38 8.60
N VAL A 95 -6.35 11.27 8.12
CA VAL A 95 -5.62 11.16 6.86
C VAL A 95 -6.32 11.80 5.70
N LEU A 96 -7.58 11.46 5.52
CA LEU A 96 -8.36 11.95 4.38
C LEU A 96 -8.81 13.39 4.55
N HIS A 97 -8.39 14.08 5.62
CA HIS A 97 -8.59 15.52 5.79
C HIS A 97 -7.50 16.35 5.12
N SER A 98 -6.41 15.72 4.67
CA SER A 98 -5.39 16.43 3.91
C SER A 98 -5.84 16.61 2.47
N ALA A 99 -6.13 17.84 2.08
CA ALA A 99 -6.58 18.13 0.71
C ALA A 99 -5.52 17.75 -0.32
N SER A 100 -4.24 17.99 -0.01
CA SER A 100 -3.14 17.65 -0.91
C SER A 100 -3.05 16.14 -1.15
N LEU A 101 -3.16 15.37 -0.06
CA LEU A 101 -3.10 13.91 -0.17
C LEU A 101 -4.31 13.38 -0.95
N VAL A 102 -5.51 13.88 -0.65
CA VAL A 102 -6.72 13.46 -1.36
C VAL A 102 -6.60 13.76 -2.86
N ALA A 103 -6.11 14.96 -3.20
CA ALA A 103 -5.92 15.34 -4.59
C ALA A 103 -4.91 14.42 -5.29
N GLN A 104 -3.82 14.06 -4.60
CA GLN A 104 -2.83 13.14 -5.16
C GLN A 104 -3.42 11.75 -5.37
N LEU A 105 -4.16 11.24 -4.39
CA LEU A 105 -4.80 9.92 -4.48
C LEU A 105 -5.82 9.84 -5.61
N SER A 106 -6.51 10.96 -5.90
CA SER A 106 -7.49 11.00 -7.00
C SER A 106 -6.86 10.79 -8.37
N ARG A 107 -5.54 10.99 -8.49
CA ARG A 107 -4.79 10.76 -9.72
C ARG A 107 -4.25 9.33 -9.81
N GLN A 108 -4.48 8.54 -8.79
CA GLN A 108 -3.97 7.19 -8.68
C GLN A 108 -5.12 6.22 -8.49
N ASN A 109 -4.85 4.93 -8.54
CA ASN A 109 -5.89 3.92 -8.32
C ASN A 109 -6.07 3.67 -6.83
N PHE A 110 -6.67 4.63 -6.14
CA PHE A 110 -6.90 4.54 -4.70
C PHE A 110 -8.06 3.61 -4.39
N LEU A 111 -7.76 2.51 -3.70
CA LEU A 111 -8.75 1.47 -3.37
C LEU A 111 -9.43 1.72 -2.03
N GLY A 112 -8.82 2.49 -1.15
CA GLY A 112 -9.40 2.84 0.14
C GLY A 112 -8.39 2.90 1.27
N ASN A 113 -8.88 3.32 2.42
CA ASN A 113 -8.11 3.41 3.65
C ASN A 113 -8.60 2.35 4.63
N ILE A 114 -7.67 1.65 5.27
CA ILE A 114 -7.98 0.69 6.32
C ILE A 114 -7.44 1.22 7.63
N GLU A 115 -8.31 1.32 8.63
CA GLU A 115 -7.91 1.69 9.97
C GLU A 115 -7.28 0.49 10.66
N LYS A 116 -6.13 0.70 11.31
CA LYS A 116 -5.44 -0.37 12.04
C LYS A 116 -6.21 -0.74 13.31
N PRO A 117 -6.24 -2.01 13.70
CA PRO A 117 -5.54 -3.14 13.10
C PRO A 117 -6.21 -3.60 11.79
N VAL A 118 -5.38 -3.87 10.80
CA VAL A 118 -5.86 -4.33 9.49
C VAL A 118 -6.51 -5.71 9.63
N SER A 119 -7.69 -5.89 9.05
CA SER A 119 -8.35 -7.18 9.04
C SER A 119 -8.29 -7.84 7.66
N LYS A 120 -8.29 -9.17 7.67
CA LYS A 120 -8.28 -9.94 6.43
C LYS A 120 -9.47 -9.62 5.53
N SER A 121 -10.66 -9.49 6.14
CA SER A 121 -11.89 -9.20 5.39
C SER A 121 -11.86 -7.84 4.72
N GLU A 122 -11.28 -6.82 5.38
CA GLU A 122 -11.15 -5.49 4.79
C GLU A 122 -10.15 -5.50 3.63
N LEU A 123 -9.05 -6.23 3.78
CA LEU A 123 -8.08 -6.40 2.70
C LEU A 123 -8.74 -7.06 1.50
N GLU A 124 -9.45 -8.15 1.73
CA GLU A 124 -10.17 -8.87 0.69
C GLU A 124 -11.12 -7.96 -0.08
N GLU A 125 -11.93 -7.22 0.65
CA GLU A 125 -12.93 -6.33 0.05
C GLU A 125 -12.29 -5.32 -0.89
N LYS A 126 -11.19 -4.69 -0.42
CA LYS A 126 -10.52 -3.67 -1.23
C LYS A 126 -9.71 -4.26 -2.38
N MET A 127 -9.10 -5.41 -2.17
CA MET A 127 -8.31 -6.06 -3.21
C MET A 127 -9.16 -6.65 -4.33
N LYS A 128 -10.45 -6.88 -4.11
CA LYS A 128 -11.36 -7.33 -5.16
C LYS A 128 -11.36 -6.39 -6.36
N GLN A 129 -11.09 -5.12 -6.14
CA GLN A 129 -11.08 -4.11 -7.20
C GLN A 129 -9.96 -4.33 -8.23
N ILE A 130 -8.92 -5.06 -7.87
CA ILE A 130 -7.79 -5.35 -8.77
C ILE A 130 -7.70 -6.83 -9.14
N LEU A 131 -8.62 -7.64 -8.65
CA LEU A 131 -8.74 -9.05 -9.02
C LEU A 131 -9.81 -9.22 -10.10
N ASP A 132 -9.67 -10.26 -10.85
CA ASP A 132 -10.66 -10.62 -11.88
C ASP A 132 -11.63 -11.68 -11.39
#